data_5fd496d0afc54d230def8b520f96e08f
#
_entry.id   5fd496d0afc54d230def8b520f96e08f
#
_cell.length_a   1.000
_cell.length_b   1.000
_cell.length_c   1.000
_cell.angle_alpha   90.00
_cell.angle_beta   90.00
_cell.angle_gamma   90.00
#
_symmetry.space_group_name_H-M   'P 1'
#
loop_
_entity.id
_entity.type
_entity.pdbx_description
1 polymer ?
#
loop_
_entity_poly.entity_id
_entity_poly.type
_entity_poly.pdbx_seq_one_letter_code
_entity_poly.pdbx_strand_id
1 'polypeptide(L)'
;AFLIEKGAEAPMCSTALWVTPNAYAGKGNASTTWSKKNWLGADLSFDLDCDHIDGYESLPYKDQIKEMADHTLRLVNILESEFGAKEIVITFSGRRGFHVRVLDEAYRLLNSKTRRSIMHYLMGEKINVREIMRGMDFNSFKGEVKCSMYSRTHGGWAGKLRMATERVMAELELSKEPTQYAIDFINKYHTKKITTKQTNELINRMISPMARQQITKNGDVRAFLGQKATKTF
;
A
#
# COMPACT_ATOMS: atom_id res chain seq x y z
N ALA A 1 8.08 -1.61 35.57
CA ALA A 1 8.47 -2.20 36.87
C ALA A 1 7.77 -3.53 37.08
N PHE A 2 6.43 -3.61 37.23
CA PHE A 2 5.71 -4.86 37.56
C PHE A 2 5.98 -6.04 36.61
N LEU A 3 5.98 -5.82 35.28
CA LEU A 3 6.21 -6.88 34.31
C LEU A 3 7.65 -7.43 34.37
N ILE A 4 8.62 -6.55 34.65
CA ILE A 4 10.02 -6.93 34.84
C ILE A 4 10.17 -7.76 36.07
N GLU A 5 9.54 -7.37 37.20
CA GLU A 5 9.54 -8.11 38.47
C GLU A 5 8.92 -9.51 38.33
N LYS A 6 7.97 -9.68 37.42
CA LYS A 6 7.32 -10.97 37.12
C LYS A 6 8.06 -11.80 36.08
N GLY A 7 9.19 -11.32 35.54
CA GLY A 7 9.98 -12.05 34.56
C GLY A 7 9.25 -12.23 33.22
N ALA A 8 8.40 -11.28 32.85
CA ALA A 8 7.67 -11.34 31.58
C ALA A 8 8.62 -11.07 30.40
N GLU A 9 8.85 -12.07 29.56
CA GLU A 9 9.73 -11.97 28.39
C GLU A 9 9.04 -11.26 27.20
N ALA A 10 7.73 -11.48 27.02
CA ALA A 10 6.96 -10.93 25.90
C ALA A 10 5.59 -10.43 26.39
N PRO A 11 5.51 -9.26 27.05
CA PRO A 11 4.23 -8.72 27.48
C PRO A 11 3.39 -8.27 26.29
N MET A 12 2.12 -8.68 26.24
CA MET A 12 1.17 -8.27 25.21
C MET A 12 0.13 -7.31 25.78
N CYS A 13 -0.20 -6.27 25.03
CA CYS A 13 -1.22 -5.30 25.37
C CYS A 13 -2.35 -5.33 24.33
N SER A 14 -3.60 -5.42 24.80
CA SER A 14 -4.76 -5.29 23.91
C SER A 14 -4.89 -3.88 23.36
N THR A 15 -5.22 -3.74 22.08
CA THR A 15 -5.62 -2.46 21.50
C THR A 15 -7.09 -2.11 21.78
N ALA A 16 -7.87 -3.10 22.28
CA ALA A 16 -9.27 -2.92 22.61
C ALA A 16 -9.45 -2.28 23.99
N LEU A 17 -10.40 -1.36 24.07
CA LEU A 17 -10.83 -0.67 25.27
C LEU A 17 -12.10 -1.33 25.83
N TRP A 18 -12.14 -1.50 27.13
CA TRP A 18 -13.20 -2.21 27.84
C TRP A 18 -13.65 -1.47 29.09
N VAL A 19 -14.95 -1.47 29.39
CA VAL A 19 -15.46 -0.94 30.68
C VAL A 19 -14.98 -1.80 31.84
N THR A 20 -15.01 -3.10 31.67
CA THR A 20 -14.64 -4.09 32.71
C THR A 20 -13.59 -5.06 32.17
N PRO A 21 -12.32 -4.61 31.99
CA PRO A 21 -11.28 -5.41 31.35
C PRO A 21 -11.01 -6.74 32.08
N ASN A 22 -11.14 -6.74 33.43
CA ASN A 22 -10.87 -7.90 34.28
C ASN A 22 -12.10 -8.82 34.48
N ALA A 23 -13.26 -8.48 33.91
CA ALA A 23 -14.41 -9.33 34.00
C ALA A 23 -14.09 -10.70 33.39
N TYR A 24 -14.27 -11.76 34.18
CA TYR A 24 -14.05 -13.16 33.78
C TYR A 24 -12.60 -13.52 33.45
N ALA A 25 -11.62 -12.81 33.97
CA ALA A 25 -10.22 -13.22 33.85
C ALA A 25 -10.03 -14.67 34.31
N GLY A 26 -9.55 -15.54 33.42
CA GLY A 26 -9.28 -16.94 33.69
C GLY A 26 -10.48 -17.91 33.67
N LYS A 27 -11.70 -17.50 33.30
CA LYS A 27 -12.87 -18.37 33.23
C LYS A 27 -13.65 -18.20 31.90
N GLY A 28 -13.78 -19.29 31.17
CA GLY A 28 -14.74 -19.45 30.07
C GLY A 28 -14.24 -19.21 28.64
N ASN A 29 -15.08 -19.54 27.68
CA ASN A 29 -14.82 -19.34 26.23
C ASN A 29 -14.73 -17.88 25.87
N ALA A 30 -13.80 -17.53 24.97
CA ALA A 30 -13.55 -16.19 24.49
C ALA A 30 -14.82 -15.44 24.01
N SER A 31 -15.76 -16.14 23.37
CA SER A 31 -16.98 -15.53 22.82
C SER A 31 -17.95 -15.02 23.88
N THR A 32 -18.06 -15.70 25.01
CA THR A 32 -18.94 -15.26 26.12
C THR A 32 -18.33 -14.15 26.96
N THR A 33 -17.00 -14.03 26.91
CA THR A 33 -16.25 -13.03 27.68
C THR A 33 -16.34 -11.64 27.06
N TRP A 34 -16.45 -11.56 25.73
CA TRP A 34 -16.48 -10.27 25.01
C TRP A 34 -17.72 -9.44 25.32
N SER A 35 -18.91 -10.05 25.30
CA SER A 35 -20.17 -9.36 25.62
C SER A 35 -20.21 -8.83 27.05
N LYS A 36 -19.53 -9.50 27.98
CA LYS A 36 -19.55 -9.17 29.42
C LYS A 36 -18.48 -8.13 29.79
N LYS A 37 -17.46 -7.94 28.96
CA LYS A 37 -16.44 -6.91 29.18
C LYS A 37 -16.89 -5.50 28.77
N ASN A 38 -17.98 -5.40 28.06
CA ASN A 38 -18.51 -4.13 27.53
C ASN A 38 -17.45 -3.39 26.72
N TRP A 39 -17.35 -3.79 25.44
CA TRP A 39 -16.41 -3.18 24.49
C TRP A 39 -16.72 -1.72 24.25
N LEU A 40 -15.71 -0.85 24.40
CA LEU A 40 -15.80 0.60 24.17
C LEU A 40 -15.22 1.02 22.82
N GLY A 41 -14.38 0.18 22.22
CA GLY A 41 -13.67 0.50 21.00
C GLY A 41 -12.31 -0.17 20.96
N ALA A 42 -11.57 0.09 19.90
CA ALA A 42 -10.18 -0.33 19.78
C ALA A 42 -9.40 0.67 18.94
N ASP A 43 -8.17 0.94 19.31
CA ASP A 43 -7.28 1.71 18.45
C ASP A 43 -7.08 0.98 17.10
N LEU A 44 -6.86 1.73 16.04
CA LEU A 44 -6.48 1.16 14.76
C LEU A 44 -4.99 0.83 14.82
N SER A 45 -4.64 -0.44 14.75
CA SER A 45 -3.27 -0.91 14.90
C SER A 45 -2.82 -1.70 13.68
N PHE A 46 -1.58 -1.46 13.28
CA PHE A 46 -0.90 -2.16 12.19
C PHE A 46 0.37 -2.79 12.73
N ASP A 47 0.59 -4.02 12.34
CA ASP A 47 1.80 -4.77 12.64
C ASP A 47 2.58 -4.94 11.32
N LEU A 48 3.80 -4.40 11.29
CA LEU A 48 4.69 -4.48 10.14
C LEU A 48 5.87 -5.36 10.53
N ASP A 49 5.92 -6.55 9.98
CA ASP A 49 7.02 -7.49 10.18
C ASP A 49 7.62 -7.94 8.85
N CYS A 50 8.93 -8.13 8.81
CA CYS A 50 9.65 -8.47 7.60
C CYS A 50 9.47 -9.91 7.13
N ASP A 51 8.97 -10.82 7.96
CA ASP A 51 8.80 -12.25 7.61
C ASP A 51 7.79 -12.48 6.48
N HIS A 52 6.98 -11.51 6.14
CA HIS A 52 5.97 -11.59 5.08
C HIS A 52 6.43 -11.01 3.74
N ILE A 53 7.70 -10.61 3.62
CA ILE A 53 8.26 -10.04 2.39
C ILE A 53 9.24 -11.02 1.77
N ASP A 54 8.95 -11.49 0.55
CA ASP A 54 9.79 -12.42 -0.19
C ASP A 54 11.24 -11.90 -0.31
N GLY A 55 12.20 -12.76 0.02
CA GLY A 55 13.63 -12.44 -0.08
C GLY A 55 14.21 -11.61 1.08
N TYR A 56 13.40 -11.22 2.04
CA TYR A 56 13.83 -10.40 3.16
C TYR A 56 14.84 -11.12 4.07
N GLU A 57 14.69 -12.44 4.22
CA GLU A 57 15.57 -13.29 5.04
C GLU A 57 17.03 -13.29 4.55
N SER A 58 17.26 -12.98 3.26
CA SER A 58 18.59 -12.89 2.67
C SER A 58 19.32 -11.59 2.98
N LEU A 59 18.63 -10.58 3.51
CA LEU A 59 19.22 -9.28 3.83
C LEU A 59 19.88 -9.30 5.21
N PRO A 60 21.00 -8.56 5.39
CA PRO A 60 21.54 -8.29 6.71
C PRO A 60 20.51 -7.64 7.64
N TYR A 61 20.54 -7.97 8.92
CA TYR A 61 19.56 -7.47 9.90
C TYR A 61 19.38 -5.95 9.88
N LYS A 62 20.47 -5.20 9.74
CA LYS A 62 20.42 -3.73 9.65
C LYS A 62 19.59 -3.24 8.47
N ASP A 63 19.72 -3.92 7.33
CA ASP A 63 19.00 -3.56 6.10
C ASP A 63 17.52 -3.96 6.19
N GLN A 64 17.23 -5.09 6.85
CA GLN A 64 15.85 -5.48 7.18
C GLN A 64 15.14 -4.39 8.01
N ILE A 65 15.76 -3.91 9.07
CA ILE A 65 15.19 -2.87 9.94
C ILE A 65 15.01 -1.56 9.19
N LYS A 66 15.99 -1.17 8.36
CA LYS A 66 15.90 0.03 7.54
C LYS A 66 14.74 -0.02 6.57
N GLU A 67 14.58 -1.12 5.86
CA GLU A 67 13.49 -1.31 4.91
C GLU A 67 12.14 -1.26 5.61
N MET A 68 12.01 -1.92 6.78
CA MET A 68 10.76 -1.86 7.57
C MET A 68 10.48 -0.46 8.12
N ALA A 69 11.51 0.29 8.50
CA ALA A 69 11.34 1.69 8.87
C ALA A 69 10.81 2.54 7.70
N ASP A 70 11.33 2.33 6.50
CA ASP A 70 10.84 3.00 5.29
C ASP A 70 9.38 2.64 4.97
N HIS A 71 8.99 1.38 5.10
CA HIS A 71 7.60 0.95 4.98
C HIS A 71 6.69 1.57 6.04
N THR A 72 7.17 1.63 7.28
CA THR A 72 6.47 2.25 8.40
C THR A 72 6.22 3.74 8.15
N LEU A 73 7.22 4.47 7.69
CA LEU A 73 7.09 5.89 7.36
C LEU A 73 6.12 6.11 6.19
N ARG A 74 6.12 5.26 5.18
CA ARG A 74 5.13 5.31 4.09
C ARG A 74 3.71 5.10 4.59
N LEU A 75 3.51 4.13 5.48
CA LEU A 75 2.21 3.89 6.11
C LEU A 75 1.75 5.13 6.89
N VAL A 76 2.61 5.69 7.74
CA VAL A 76 2.30 6.88 8.53
C VAL A 76 1.92 8.05 7.63
N ASN A 77 2.71 8.31 6.59
CA ASN A 77 2.42 9.39 5.63
C ASN A 77 1.05 9.23 4.96
N ILE A 78 0.63 8.01 4.65
CA ILE A 78 -0.69 7.75 4.08
C ILE A 78 -1.78 7.96 5.12
N LEU A 79 -1.58 7.48 6.35
CA LEU A 79 -2.55 7.66 7.43
C LEU A 79 -2.77 9.15 7.75
N GLU A 80 -1.72 9.95 7.77
CA GLU A 80 -1.81 11.39 7.99
C GLU A 80 -2.44 12.12 6.80
N SER A 81 -1.93 11.88 5.60
CA SER A 81 -2.30 12.69 4.42
C SER A 81 -3.64 12.32 3.81
N GLU A 82 -4.04 11.04 3.86
CA GLU A 82 -5.25 10.55 3.17
C GLU A 82 -6.38 10.18 4.13
N PHE A 83 -6.03 9.73 5.34
CA PHE A 83 -7.02 9.39 6.36
C PHE A 83 -7.17 10.47 7.43
N GLY A 84 -6.24 11.44 7.49
CA GLY A 84 -6.30 12.54 8.45
C GLY A 84 -6.00 12.14 9.89
N ALA A 85 -5.27 11.06 10.10
CA ALA A 85 -4.81 10.63 11.42
C ALA A 85 -3.85 11.68 12.00
N LYS A 86 -4.01 12.00 13.28
CA LYS A 86 -3.23 13.02 13.97
C LYS A 86 -2.42 12.48 15.14
N GLU A 87 -2.94 11.45 15.79
CA GLU A 87 -2.33 10.85 16.97
C GLU A 87 -1.80 9.46 16.62
N ILE A 88 -0.57 9.42 16.11
CA ILE A 88 0.07 8.16 15.68
C ILE A 88 1.24 7.85 16.60
N VAL A 89 1.28 6.62 17.12
CA VAL A 89 2.38 6.08 17.91
C VAL A 89 3.05 4.95 17.13
N ILE A 90 4.37 5.07 16.98
CA ILE A 90 5.21 4.05 16.36
C ILE A 90 6.04 3.39 17.46
N THR A 91 6.04 2.06 17.48
CA THR A 91 6.81 1.28 18.45
C THR A 91 7.61 0.22 17.71
N PHE A 92 8.89 0.11 18.01
CA PHE A 92 9.70 -1.00 17.53
C PHE A 92 9.28 -2.29 18.22
N SER A 93 9.07 -3.37 17.46
CA SER A 93 8.59 -4.66 18.01
C SER A 93 9.60 -5.39 18.90
N GLY A 94 10.87 -4.90 18.88
CA GLY A 94 11.98 -5.51 19.62
C GLY A 94 12.74 -6.57 18.84
N ARG A 95 12.30 -6.90 17.61
CA ARG A 95 12.98 -7.89 16.77
C ARG A 95 13.16 -7.38 15.33
N ARG A 96 12.12 -7.42 14.49
CA ARG A 96 12.24 -7.23 13.05
C ARG A 96 11.20 -6.30 12.45
N GLY A 97 10.38 -5.66 13.26
CA GLY A 97 9.25 -4.91 12.77
C GLY A 97 8.88 -3.72 13.62
N PHE A 98 7.77 -3.11 13.25
CA PHE A 98 7.21 -1.94 13.92
C PHE A 98 5.70 -2.09 14.08
N HIS A 99 5.19 -1.62 15.21
CA HIS A 99 3.75 -1.45 15.42
C HIS A 99 3.39 0.01 15.22
N VAL A 100 2.37 0.28 14.43
CA VAL A 100 1.80 1.62 14.24
C VAL A 100 0.40 1.63 14.85
N ARG A 101 0.14 2.53 15.78
CA ARG A 101 -1.17 2.69 16.42
C ARG A 101 -1.70 4.09 16.17
N VAL A 102 -2.94 4.18 15.69
CA VAL A 102 -3.68 5.41 15.54
C VAL A 102 -4.61 5.54 16.74
N LEU A 103 -4.38 6.56 17.55
CA LEU A 103 -5.07 6.78 18.83
C LEU A 103 -6.28 7.73 18.71
N ASP A 104 -6.47 8.35 17.55
CA ASP A 104 -7.61 9.23 17.29
C ASP A 104 -8.95 8.52 17.58
N GLU A 105 -9.83 9.15 18.30
CA GLU A 105 -11.13 8.59 18.69
C GLU A 105 -12.01 8.21 17.51
N ALA A 106 -11.90 8.92 16.40
CA ALA A 106 -12.66 8.67 15.18
C ALA A 106 -12.46 7.24 14.64
N TYR A 107 -11.32 6.59 14.92
CA TYR A 107 -11.03 5.22 14.47
C TYR A 107 -11.46 4.14 15.45
N ARG A 108 -11.73 4.47 16.72
CA ARG A 108 -11.98 3.50 17.78
C ARG A 108 -13.25 2.69 17.57
N LEU A 109 -14.30 3.31 17.05
CA LEU A 109 -15.60 2.66 16.83
C LEU A 109 -15.74 1.98 15.46
N LEU A 110 -14.70 2.00 14.62
CA LEU A 110 -14.74 1.34 13.34
C LEU A 110 -14.98 -0.17 13.48
N ASN A 111 -15.96 -0.65 12.75
CA ASN A 111 -16.26 -2.08 12.71
C ASN A 111 -15.21 -2.86 11.89
N SER A 112 -15.22 -4.19 12.00
CA SER A 112 -14.24 -5.06 11.33
C SER A 112 -14.26 -4.92 9.80
N LYS A 113 -15.42 -4.65 9.20
CA LYS A 113 -15.53 -4.44 7.74
C LYS A 113 -14.79 -3.17 7.31
N THR A 114 -15.01 -2.07 8.02
CA THR A 114 -14.34 -0.79 7.72
C THR A 114 -12.83 -0.88 7.93
N ARG A 115 -12.38 -1.51 9.05
CA ARG A 115 -10.96 -1.75 9.30
C ARG A 115 -10.32 -2.56 8.19
N ARG A 116 -10.99 -3.61 7.72
CA ARG A 116 -10.52 -4.42 6.58
C ARG A 116 -10.47 -3.61 5.28
N SER A 117 -11.43 -2.71 5.05
CA SER A 117 -11.41 -1.84 3.87
C SER A 117 -10.22 -0.87 3.88
N ILE A 118 -9.84 -0.35 5.07
CA ILE A 118 -8.62 0.45 5.23
C ILE A 118 -7.40 -0.39 4.87
N MET A 119 -7.28 -1.62 5.37
CA MET A 119 -6.18 -2.52 5.03
C MET A 119 -6.10 -2.79 3.53
N HIS A 120 -7.22 -3.14 2.88
CA HIS A 120 -7.25 -3.36 1.43
C HIS A 120 -6.80 -2.11 0.65
N TYR A 121 -7.20 -0.94 1.12
CA TYR A 121 -6.75 0.32 0.52
C TYR A 121 -5.24 0.51 0.67
N LEU A 122 -4.70 0.33 1.86
CA LEU A 122 -3.27 0.51 2.15
C LEU A 122 -2.39 -0.48 1.38
N MET A 123 -2.83 -1.72 1.29
CA MET A 123 -2.11 -2.78 0.56
C MET A 123 -2.29 -2.72 -0.96
N GLY A 124 -3.16 -1.86 -1.45
CA GLY A 124 -3.47 -1.81 -2.87
C GLY A 124 -4.25 -3.04 -3.38
N GLU A 125 -4.85 -3.81 -2.48
CA GLU A 125 -5.62 -4.98 -2.85
C GLU A 125 -6.94 -4.60 -3.53
N LYS A 126 -7.33 -5.39 -4.53
CA LYS A 126 -8.58 -5.20 -5.29
C LYS A 126 -8.71 -3.84 -5.98
N ILE A 127 -7.58 -3.16 -6.20
CA ILE A 127 -7.58 -1.94 -7.00
C ILE A 127 -7.97 -2.31 -8.43
N ASN A 128 -9.09 -1.79 -8.86
CA ASN A 128 -9.49 -1.90 -10.24
C ASN A 128 -8.94 -0.72 -11.03
N VAL A 129 -7.74 -0.89 -11.59
CA VAL A 129 -7.08 0.16 -12.39
C VAL A 129 -8.00 0.68 -13.50
N ARG A 130 -8.90 -0.17 -14.06
CA ARG A 130 -9.87 0.24 -15.06
C ARG A 130 -10.93 1.19 -14.50
N GLU A 131 -11.36 0.98 -13.26
CA GLU A 131 -12.33 1.89 -12.62
C GLU A 131 -11.67 3.22 -12.27
N ILE A 132 -10.44 3.17 -11.78
CA ILE A 132 -9.63 4.37 -11.60
C ILE A 132 -9.50 5.12 -12.94
N MET A 133 -9.21 4.40 -14.02
CA MET A 133 -9.08 4.99 -15.35
C MET A 133 -10.42 5.39 -15.99
N ARG A 134 -11.55 4.79 -15.60
CA ARG A 134 -12.90 5.18 -16.08
C ARG A 134 -13.36 6.53 -15.54
N GLY A 135 -12.92 6.92 -14.36
CA GLY A 135 -13.16 8.26 -13.83
C GLY A 135 -12.35 9.36 -14.53
N MET A 136 -11.51 9.00 -15.50
CA MET A 136 -10.86 9.94 -16.38
C MET A 136 -11.86 10.39 -17.47
N ASP A 137 -11.91 11.68 -17.75
CA ASP A 137 -12.76 12.21 -18.82
C ASP A 137 -12.36 11.61 -20.17
N PHE A 138 -13.22 10.76 -20.70
CA PHE A 138 -13.09 10.24 -22.06
C PHE A 138 -13.83 11.17 -23.03
N ASN A 139 -13.15 12.15 -23.52
CA ASN A 139 -13.68 12.96 -24.63
C ASN A 139 -13.43 12.24 -25.95
N SER A 140 -14.45 11.59 -26.48
CA SER A 140 -14.46 11.02 -27.83
C SER A 140 -14.84 12.11 -28.84
N PHE A 141 -13.87 12.72 -29.47
CA PHE A 141 -14.11 13.58 -30.62
C PHE A 141 -13.38 12.97 -31.84
N LYS A 142 -14.10 12.63 -32.90
CA LYS A 142 -13.58 12.03 -34.15
C LYS A 142 -12.83 10.69 -33.97
N GLY A 143 -13.29 9.80 -33.08
CA GLY A 143 -12.70 8.46 -32.95
C GLY A 143 -11.38 8.40 -32.17
N GLU A 144 -10.82 9.52 -31.74
CA GLU A 144 -9.68 9.57 -30.82
C GLU A 144 -10.18 9.62 -29.38
N VAL A 145 -9.88 8.60 -28.62
CA VAL A 145 -10.14 8.58 -27.17
C VAL A 145 -9.03 9.37 -26.50
N LYS A 146 -9.29 10.63 -26.17
CA LYS A 146 -8.41 11.41 -25.31
C LYS A 146 -8.70 11.04 -23.87
N CYS A 147 -7.74 10.43 -23.20
CA CYS A 147 -7.79 10.14 -21.78
C CYS A 147 -6.96 11.20 -21.05
N SER A 148 -7.61 12.07 -20.28
CA SER A 148 -6.89 12.96 -19.37
C SER A 148 -6.65 12.24 -18.06
N MET A 149 -5.40 12.16 -17.62
CA MET A 149 -5.09 11.66 -16.30
C MET A 149 -5.60 12.60 -15.21
N TYR A 150 -5.93 12.03 -14.07
CA TYR A 150 -6.14 12.81 -12.86
C TYR A 150 -4.98 13.78 -12.60
N SER A 151 -5.30 14.94 -12.06
CA SER A 151 -4.29 15.90 -11.62
C SER A 151 -3.34 15.25 -10.60
N ARG A 152 -2.10 15.74 -10.53
CA ARG A 152 -1.15 15.37 -9.46
C ARG A 152 -1.71 15.64 -8.06
N THR A 153 -2.65 16.57 -7.96
CA THR A 153 -3.33 16.93 -6.71
C THR A 153 -4.48 16.00 -6.34
N HIS A 154 -4.83 15.03 -7.20
CA HIS A 154 -5.80 14.01 -6.82
C HIS A 154 -5.18 13.11 -5.76
N GLY A 155 -5.89 12.97 -4.64
CA GLY A 155 -5.54 12.00 -3.60
C GLY A 155 -5.77 10.56 -4.03
N GLY A 156 -5.36 9.65 -3.18
CA GLY A 156 -5.61 8.23 -3.35
C GLY A 156 -4.83 7.58 -4.49
N TRP A 157 -5.32 6.42 -4.93
CA TRP A 157 -4.62 5.58 -5.91
C TRP A 157 -4.51 6.20 -7.30
N ALA A 158 -5.43 7.08 -7.68
CA ALA A 158 -5.35 7.78 -8.95
C ALA A 158 -4.12 8.71 -9.03
N GLY A 159 -3.90 9.51 -8.00
CA GLY A 159 -2.70 10.34 -7.90
C GLY A 159 -1.42 9.54 -7.77
N LYS A 160 -1.44 8.46 -6.97
CA LYS A 160 -0.29 7.54 -6.82
C LYS A 160 0.10 6.90 -8.15
N LEU A 161 -0.86 6.41 -8.91
CA LEU A 161 -0.63 5.83 -10.24
C LEU A 161 0.01 6.84 -11.19
N ARG A 162 -0.47 8.07 -11.17
CA ARG A 162 0.12 9.15 -11.98
C ARG A 162 1.56 9.41 -11.58
N MET A 163 1.82 9.65 -10.30
CA MET A 163 3.19 9.93 -9.82
C MET A 163 4.15 8.77 -10.12
N ALA A 164 3.70 7.53 -9.94
CA ALA A 164 4.50 6.35 -10.27
C ALA A 164 4.83 6.30 -11.77
N THR A 165 3.86 6.60 -12.64
CA THR A 165 4.07 6.64 -14.09
C THR A 165 5.07 7.74 -14.48
N GLU A 166 4.91 8.95 -13.94
CA GLU A 166 5.81 10.07 -14.20
C GLU A 166 7.24 9.77 -13.73
N ARG A 167 7.39 9.09 -12.59
CA ARG A 167 8.68 8.65 -12.09
C ARG A 167 9.37 7.66 -13.04
N VAL A 168 8.65 6.61 -13.47
CA VAL A 168 9.19 5.63 -14.42
C VAL A 168 9.60 6.30 -15.74
N MET A 169 8.81 7.28 -16.21
CA MET A 169 9.13 8.03 -17.41
C MET A 169 10.40 8.87 -17.25
N ALA A 170 10.55 9.55 -16.12
CA ALA A 170 11.75 10.32 -15.82
C ALA A 170 13.00 9.43 -15.72
N GLU A 171 12.88 8.28 -15.06
CA GLU A 171 13.96 7.29 -14.95
C GLU A 171 14.37 6.74 -16.33
N LEU A 172 13.40 6.47 -17.22
CA LEU A 172 13.66 6.08 -18.61
C LEU A 172 14.38 7.16 -19.42
N GLU A 173 13.99 8.43 -19.25
CA GLU A 173 14.62 9.57 -19.95
C GLU A 173 16.07 9.80 -19.51
N LEU A 174 16.35 9.57 -18.24
CA LEU A 174 17.69 9.73 -17.67
C LEU A 174 18.59 8.51 -17.91
N SER A 175 18.01 7.38 -18.30
CA SER A 175 18.75 6.14 -18.49
C SER A 175 19.64 6.22 -19.73
N LYS A 176 20.91 5.79 -19.59
CA LYS A 176 21.82 5.62 -20.71
C LYS A 176 21.42 4.44 -21.60
N GLU A 177 20.75 3.46 -21.03
CA GLU A 177 20.30 2.23 -21.69
C GLU A 177 18.79 2.02 -21.47
N PRO A 178 17.91 2.80 -22.13
CA PRO A 178 16.47 2.74 -21.88
C PRO A 178 15.84 1.37 -22.11
N THR A 179 16.38 0.62 -23.10
CA THR A 179 15.92 -0.74 -23.41
C THR A 179 16.21 -1.70 -22.26
N GLN A 180 17.43 -1.65 -21.70
CA GLN A 180 17.79 -2.50 -20.56
C GLN A 180 16.97 -2.14 -19.33
N TYR A 181 16.80 -0.85 -19.06
CA TYR A 181 15.91 -0.38 -17.98
C TYR A 181 14.48 -0.93 -18.13
N ALA A 182 13.92 -0.89 -19.34
CA ALA A 182 12.58 -1.42 -19.59
C ALA A 182 12.49 -2.94 -19.37
N ILE A 183 13.53 -3.69 -19.77
CA ILE A 183 13.62 -5.14 -19.52
C ILE A 183 13.65 -5.41 -18.02
N ASP A 184 14.51 -4.74 -17.28
CA ASP A 184 14.69 -4.92 -15.84
C ASP A 184 13.41 -4.55 -15.08
N PHE A 185 12.75 -3.45 -15.47
CA PHE A 185 11.47 -3.05 -14.93
C PHE A 185 10.38 -4.12 -15.15
N ILE A 186 10.26 -4.64 -16.38
CA ILE A 186 9.27 -5.66 -16.69
C ILE A 186 9.56 -6.94 -15.89
N ASN A 187 10.81 -7.38 -15.83
CA ASN A 187 11.21 -8.56 -15.08
C ASN A 187 10.94 -8.42 -13.58
N LYS A 188 11.14 -7.24 -13.02
CA LYS A 188 10.92 -6.96 -11.60
C LYS A 188 9.44 -6.94 -11.21
N TYR A 189 8.60 -6.34 -12.05
CA TYR A 189 7.20 -6.05 -11.67
C TYR A 189 6.17 -6.92 -12.38
N HIS A 190 6.56 -7.66 -13.42
CA HIS A 190 5.63 -8.51 -14.14
C HIS A 190 5.60 -9.93 -13.55
N THR A 191 4.60 -10.19 -12.71
CA THR A 191 4.48 -11.46 -11.97
C THR A 191 3.91 -12.63 -12.80
N LYS A 192 3.32 -12.36 -13.96
CA LYS A 192 2.73 -13.40 -14.83
C LYS A 192 3.65 -13.70 -15.99
N LYS A 193 3.70 -14.99 -16.39
CA LYS A 193 4.41 -15.38 -17.62
C LYS A 193 3.79 -14.68 -18.83
N ILE A 194 4.56 -13.78 -19.45
CA ILE A 194 4.23 -13.15 -20.73
C ILE A 194 5.07 -13.77 -21.82
N THR A 195 4.52 -13.80 -23.04
CA THR A 195 5.26 -14.29 -24.21
C THR A 195 6.34 -13.29 -24.60
N THR A 196 7.40 -13.76 -25.24
CA THR A 196 8.48 -12.90 -25.77
C THR A 196 7.92 -11.78 -26.66
N LYS A 197 6.88 -12.05 -27.45
CA LYS A 197 6.20 -11.06 -28.27
C LYS A 197 5.58 -9.95 -27.43
N GLN A 198 4.90 -10.30 -26.34
CA GLN A 198 4.29 -9.31 -25.42
C GLN A 198 5.34 -8.50 -24.69
N THR A 199 6.44 -9.13 -24.30
CA THR A 199 7.58 -8.44 -23.69
C THR A 199 8.16 -7.39 -24.63
N ASN A 200 8.43 -7.77 -25.89
CA ASN A 200 8.95 -6.85 -26.90
C ASN A 200 7.97 -5.71 -27.22
N GLU A 201 6.67 -5.97 -27.26
CA GLU A 201 5.65 -4.94 -27.44
C GLU A 201 5.66 -3.94 -26.26
N LEU A 202 5.78 -4.42 -25.03
CA LEU A 202 5.87 -3.55 -23.84
C LEU A 202 7.14 -2.71 -23.85
N ILE A 203 8.30 -3.31 -24.13
CA ILE A 203 9.57 -2.60 -24.25
C ILE A 203 9.47 -1.49 -25.30
N ASN A 204 9.03 -1.81 -26.50
CA ASN A 204 8.89 -0.83 -27.58
C ASN A 204 7.97 0.33 -27.22
N ARG A 205 6.91 0.09 -26.46
CA ARG A 205 6.03 1.15 -25.97
C ARG A 205 6.70 1.99 -24.89
N MET A 206 7.40 1.38 -23.96
CA MET A 206 8.11 2.11 -22.89
C MET A 206 9.17 3.05 -23.45
N ILE A 207 9.95 2.61 -24.42
CA ILE A 207 11.03 3.40 -25.03
C ILE A 207 10.53 4.35 -26.15
N SER A 208 9.29 4.23 -26.62
CA SER A 208 8.75 5.06 -27.70
C SER A 208 8.61 6.53 -27.30
N PRO A 209 9.25 7.46 -28.02
CA PRO A 209 9.09 8.90 -27.78
C PRO A 209 7.63 9.37 -27.89
N MET A 210 6.87 8.78 -28.83
CA MET A 210 5.46 9.10 -29.05
C MET A 210 4.61 8.67 -27.86
N ALA A 211 4.82 7.45 -27.34
CA ALA A 211 4.12 6.98 -26.15
C ALA A 211 4.44 7.84 -24.93
N ARG A 212 5.70 8.21 -24.75
CA ARG A 212 6.14 9.14 -23.69
C ARG A 212 5.45 10.50 -23.82
N GLN A 213 5.41 11.07 -25.02
CA GLN A 213 4.74 12.34 -25.26
C GLN A 213 3.23 12.27 -24.96
N GLN A 214 2.55 11.19 -25.32
CA GLN A 214 1.15 10.98 -25.01
C GLN A 214 0.90 10.87 -23.49
N ILE A 215 1.78 10.20 -22.76
CA ILE A 215 1.71 10.13 -21.31
C ILE A 215 1.91 11.52 -20.70
N THR A 216 2.95 12.23 -21.12
CA THR A 216 3.29 13.55 -20.56
C THR A 216 2.21 14.60 -20.86
N LYS A 217 1.69 14.63 -22.10
CA LYS A 217 0.66 15.63 -22.52
C LYS A 217 -0.74 15.24 -22.09
N ASN A 218 -1.11 13.98 -22.27
CA ASN A 218 -2.49 13.52 -22.14
C ASN A 218 -2.68 12.65 -20.90
N GLY A 219 -1.59 12.26 -20.22
CA GLY A 219 -1.60 11.35 -19.10
C GLY A 219 -2.09 9.94 -19.46
N ASP A 220 -2.03 9.53 -20.70
CA ASP A 220 -2.56 8.25 -21.14
C ASP A 220 -1.59 7.09 -20.83
N VAL A 221 -1.72 6.53 -19.64
CA VAL A 221 -0.93 5.37 -19.17
C VAL A 221 -1.15 4.13 -20.06
N ARG A 222 -2.26 4.07 -20.81
CA ARG A 222 -2.56 2.95 -21.70
C ARG A 222 -1.60 2.90 -22.88
N ALA A 223 -1.08 4.05 -23.30
CA ALA A 223 -0.03 4.11 -24.32
C ALA A 223 1.23 3.36 -23.83
N PHE A 224 1.48 3.40 -22.52
CA PHE A 224 2.61 2.76 -21.87
C PHE A 224 2.35 1.27 -21.54
N LEU A 225 1.22 0.98 -20.90
CA LEU A 225 0.90 -0.37 -20.41
C LEU A 225 0.23 -1.26 -21.48
N GLY A 226 -0.31 -0.66 -22.53
CA GLY A 226 -1.09 -1.35 -23.55
C GLY A 226 -2.50 -1.72 -23.10
N GLN A 227 -3.44 -1.81 -24.06
CA GLN A 227 -4.84 -2.12 -23.77
C GLN A 227 -5.05 -3.50 -23.12
N LYS A 228 -4.14 -4.46 -23.34
CA LYS A 228 -4.22 -5.80 -22.76
C LYS A 228 -3.55 -5.90 -21.40
N ALA A 229 -2.50 -5.12 -21.13
CA ALA A 229 -1.80 -5.12 -19.85
C ALA A 229 -2.64 -4.48 -18.72
N THR A 230 -3.53 -3.54 -19.05
CA THR A 230 -4.52 -3.01 -18.09
C THR A 230 -5.53 -4.04 -17.58
N LYS A 231 -5.49 -5.28 -18.08
CA LYS A 231 -6.27 -6.40 -17.52
C LYS A 231 -5.56 -7.14 -16.38
N THR A 232 -4.30 -6.83 -16.13
CA THR A 232 -3.40 -7.69 -15.34
C THR A 232 -2.72 -6.98 -14.16
N PHE A 233 -2.99 -5.68 -14.00
CA PHE A 233 -2.59 -4.90 -12.80
C PHE A 233 -3.75 -4.78 -11.84
#